data_0ff0153c12e017f1448a51ddf115147a
#
_entry.id   0ff0153c12e017f1448a51ddf115147a
#
_cell.length_a   1.000
_cell.length_b   1.000
_cell.length_c   1.000
_cell.angle_alpha   90.00
_cell.angle_beta   90.00
_cell.angle_gamma   90.00
#
_symmetry.space_group_name_H-M   'P 1'
#
loop_
_entity.id
_entity.type
_entity.pdbx_description
1 polymer ?
#
loop_
_entity_poly.entity_id
_entity_poly.type
_entity_poly.pdbx_seq_one_letter_code
_entity_poly.pdbx_strand_id
1 'polypeptide(L)'
;MPAGSIEINPQLACRVEGDRVSYYNGFLPVFMHAKNDLASFRMFTSQLIVQGSATQGEIAKAFGVPLVSIKRSAKLFRTQGAKGFFAPKKRREGRQLTEEKLAVAKLLLLQGAALAVVSQQTGVLVDTLRKAIAAGRLPAVKKKTEGRLRRPLSQPGRAPRRPWRTWGASRRRLRA
;
A
#
# COMPACT_ATOMS: atom_id res chain seq x y z
N MET A 1 23.96 21.91 21.78
CA MET A 1 22.76 21.17 21.32
C MET A 1 21.78 21.02 22.46
N PRO A 2 20.48 21.08 22.24
CA PRO A 2 19.48 20.91 23.29
C PRO A 2 19.58 19.53 23.95
N ALA A 3 19.35 19.45 25.27
CA ALA A 3 19.36 18.19 25.98
C ALA A 3 18.28 17.25 25.49
N GLY A 4 18.59 15.95 25.33
CA GLY A 4 17.65 14.93 24.84
C GLY A 4 17.42 14.95 23.33
N SER A 5 18.29 15.63 22.57
CA SER A 5 18.24 15.59 21.10
C SER A 5 19.00 14.38 20.54
N ILE A 6 18.53 13.88 19.39
CA ILE A 6 19.22 12.87 18.59
C ILE A 6 20.24 13.61 17.72
N GLU A 7 21.50 13.30 17.89
CA GLU A 7 22.57 13.89 17.09
C GLU A 7 22.60 13.27 15.69
N ILE A 8 22.58 14.11 14.69
CA ILE A 8 22.74 13.72 13.27
C ILE A 8 24.22 13.80 12.91
N ASN A 9 24.86 14.93 13.24
CA ASN A 9 26.30 15.18 13.14
C ASN A 9 26.68 16.27 14.18
N PRO A 10 27.97 16.67 14.33
CA PRO A 10 28.40 17.65 15.31
C PRO A 10 27.68 19.01 15.27
N GLN A 11 27.08 19.38 14.16
CA GLN A 11 26.38 20.66 13.98
C GLN A 11 24.86 20.54 13.99
N LEU A 12 24.34 19.37 13.62
CA LEU A 12 22.91 19.13 13.43
C LEU A 12 22.35 18.11 14.42
N ALA A 13 21.26 18.47 15.06
CA ALA A 13 20.50 17.56 15.91
C ALA A 13 19.00 17.66 15.63
N CYS A 14 18.25 16.63 16.02
CA CYS A 14 16.80 16.71 16.05
C CYS A 14 16.26 16.34 17.42
N ARG A 15 15.15 16.93 17.82
CA ARG A 15 14.43 16.65 19.06
C ARG A 15 12.98 16.37 18.77
N VAL A 16 12.46 15.33 19.38
CA VAL A 16 11.04 14.96 19.26
C VAL A 16 10.34 15.38 20.56
N GLU A 17 9.38 16.29 20.44
CA GLU A 17 8.58 16.77 21.55
C GLU A 17 7.10 16.50 21.26
N GLY A 18 6.52 15.50 21.92
CA GLY A 18 5.16 15.08 21.66
C GLY A 18 4.93 14.69 20.22
N ASP A 19 4.14 15.47 19.49
CA ASP A 19 3.81 15.25 18.07
C ASP A 19 4.64 16.11 17.09
N ARG A 20 5.68 16.78 17.58
CA ARG A 20 6.54 17.66 16.78
C ARG A 20 7.97 17.17 16.75
N VAL A 21 8.60 17.36 15.59
CA VAL A 21 10.03 17.10 15.38
C VAL A 21 10.68 18.41 15.00
N SER A 22 11.63 18.84 15.82
CA SER A 22 12.38 20.09 15.61
C SER A 22 13.84 19.78 15.28
N TYR A 23 14.40 20.45 14.31
CA TYR A 23 15.80 20.32 13.91
C TYR A 23 16.58 21.56 14.34
N TYR A 24 17.78 21.33 14.80
CA TYR A 24 18.66 22.38 15.31
C TYR A 24 20.01 22.37 14.59
N ASN A 25 20.52 23.55 14.29
CA ASN A 25 21.91 23.77 13.92
C ASN A 25 22.57 24.45 15.13
N GLY A 26 23.41 23.70 15.86
CA GLY A 26 23.84 24.10 17.17
C GLY A 26 22.64 24.22 18.14
N PHE A 27 22.36 25.46 18.58
CA PHE A 27 21.20 25.77 19.44
C PHE A 27 20.03 26.41 18.67
N LEU A 28 20.22 26.75 17.40
CA LEU A 28 19.20 27.43 16.61
C LEU A 28 18.23 26.45 15.97
N PRO A 29 16.92 26.59 16.18
CA PRO A 29 15.92 25.80 15.48
C PRO A 29 15.87 26.24 14.00
N VAL A 30 16.09 25.29 13.07
CA VAL A 30 16.13 25.56 11.63
C VAL A 30 14.92 25.04 10.88
N PHE A 31 14.26 23.99 11.39
CA PHE A 31 13.08 23.41 10.78
C PHE A 31 12.25 22.64 11.78
N MET A 32 10.93 22.59 11.52
CA MET A 32 9.99 21.86 12.38
C MET A 32 8.87 21.24 11.52
N HIS A 33 8.44 20.02 11.87
CA HIS A 33 7.29 19.38 11.24
C HIS A 33 6.55 18.46 12.23
N ALA A 34 5.34 18.05 11.88
CA ALA A 34 4.60 17.06 12.64
C ALA A 34 5.25 15.68 12.49
N LYS A 35 5.25 14.86 13.55
CA LYS A 35 5.84 13.52 13.58
C LYS A 35 5.31 12.61 12.46
N ASN A 36 4.04 12.78 12.08
CA ASN A 36 3.38 12.00 11.03
C ASN A 36 3.62 12.55 9.62
N ASP A 37 4.25 13.71 9.48
CA ASP A 37 4.51 14.34 8.18
C ASP A 37 5.81 13.81 7.56
N LEU A 38 5.69 12.65 6.90
CA LEU A 38 6.80 12.02 6.19
C LEU A 38 7.24 12.81 4.95
N ALA A 39 6.38 13.66 4.39
CA ALA A 39 6.74 14.46 3.22
C ALA A 39 7.72 15.55 3.62
N SER A 40 7.42 16.32 4.67
CA SER A 40 8.31 17.33 5.25
C SER A 40 9.61 16.72 5.76
N PHE A 41 9.55 15.58 6.46
CA PHE A 41 10.75 14.84 6.89
C PHE A 41 11.68 14.53 5.70
N ARG A 42 11.14 13.91 4.64
CA ARG A 42 11.93 13.53 3.46
C ARG A 42 12.45 14.75 2.70
N MET A 43 11.65 15.78 2.59
CA MET A 43 12.03 17.04 1.94
C MET A 43 13.21 17.66 2.67
N PHE A 44 13.10 17.87 3.99
CA PHE A 44 14.14 18.55 4.76
C PHE A 44 15.43 17.74 4.86
N THR A 45 15.37 16.44 5.14
CA THR A 45 16.55 15.57 5.17
C THR A 45 17.25 15.52 3.80
N SER A 46 16.49 15.56 2.69
CA SER A 46 17.06 15.65 1.35
C SER A 46 17.71 16.99 1.07
N GLN A 47 17.14 18.08 1.58
CA GLN A 47 17.73 19.42 1.51
C GLN A 47 19.08 19.46 2.22
N LEU A 48 19.19 18.95 3.43
CA LEU A 48 20.45 18.88 4.19
C LEU A 48 21.54 18.12 3.41
N ILE A 49 21.18 17.03 2.75
CA ILE A 49 22.09 16.23 1.92
C ILE A 49 22.54 16.99 0.69
N VAL A 50 21.62 17.66 0.00
CA VAL A 50 21.94 18.40 -1.24
C VAL A 50 22.77 19.65 -0.95
N GLN A 51 22.55 20.30 0.19
CA GLN A 51 23.33 21.43 0.67
C GLN A 51 24.71 21.03 1.26
N GLY A 52 24.94 19.72 1.46
CA GLY A 52 26.19 19.25 2.05
C GLY A 52 26.28 19.38 3.56
N SER A 53 25.17 19.77 4.23
CA SER A 53 25.11 19.92 5.70
C SER A 53 25.06 18.57 6.44
N ALA A 54 24.63 17.50 5.75
CA ALA A 54 24.65 16.15 6.29
C ALA A 54 24.90 15.11 5.16
N THR A 55 25.54 14.01 5.50
CA THR A 55 25.74 12.89 4.61
C THR A 55 24.55 11.93 4.62
N GLN A 56 24.40 11.14 3.56
CA GLN A 56 23.36 10.12 3.49
C GLN A 56 23.50 9.06 4.60
N GLY A 57 24.77 8.75 4.98
CA GLY A 57 25.07 7.79 6.05
C GLY A 57 24.64 8.30 7.43
N GLU A 58 24.89 9.56 7.74
CA GLU A 58 24.49 10.22 8.99
C GLU A 58 22.97 10.22 9.15
N ILE A 59 22.24 10.61 8.09
CA ILE A 59 20.77 10.57 8.10
C ILE A 59 20.24 9.14 8.27
N ALA A 60 20.86 8.16 7.58
CA ALA A 60 20.48 6.75 7.72
C ALA A 60 20.67 6.25 9.16
N LYS A 61 21.80 6.57 9.77
CA LYS A 61 22.15 6.18 11.13
C LYS A 61 21.25 6.85 12.17
N ALA A 62 21.05 8.18 12.05
CA ALA A 62 20.26 8.94 13.02
C ALA A 62 18.78 8.53 13.06
N PHE A 63 18.18 8.22 11.91
CA PHE A 63 16.74 7.95 11.79
C PHE A 63 16.40 6.47 11.50
N GLY A 64 17.36 5.59 11.36
CA GLY A 64 17.11 4.18 11.01
C GLY A 64 16.49 3.98 9.62
N VAL A 65 16.64 4.94 8.70
CA VAL A 65 16.03 4.89 7.37
C VAL A 65 16.97 4.21 6.37
N PRO A 66 16.48 3.26 5.54
CA PRO A 66 17.32 2.60 4.54
C PRO A 66 17.96 3.60 3.55
N LEU A 67 19.26 3.43 3.27
CA LEU A 67 20.02 4.29 2.34
C LEU A 67 19.38 4.43 0.96
N VAL A 68 18.71 3.35 0.47
CA VAL A 68 17.99 3.38 -0.81
C VAL A 68 16.85 4.41 -0.81
N SER A 69 16.13 4.53 0.31
CA SER A 69 15.05 5.52 0.46
C SER A 69 15.62 6.94 0.48
N ILE A 70 16.73 7.15 1.18
CA ILE A 70 17.41 8.44 1.26
C ILE A 70 17.95 8.86 -0.12
N LYS A 71 18.61 7.94 -0.85
CA LYS A 71 19.08 8.19 -2.22
C LYS A 71 17.95 8.61 -3.16
N ARG A 72 16.81 7.92 -3.09
CA ARG A 72 15.62 8.24 -3.90
C ARG A 72 15.05 9.62 -3.54
N SER A 73 14.98 9.96 -2.27
CA SER A 73 14.51 11.27 -1.81
C SER A 73 15.47 12.39 -2.22
N ALA A 74 16.78 12.22 -2.04
CA ALA A 74 17.79 13.18 -2.49
C ALA A 74 17.76 13.38 -4.02
N LYS A 75 17.58 12.32 -4.80
CA LYS A 75 17.37 12.42 -6.25
C LYS A 75 16.11 13.22 -6.58
N LEU A 76 15.00 12.95 -5.90
CA LEU A 76 13.74 13.69 -6.10
C LEU A 76 13.93 15.17 -5.79
N PHE A 77 14.62 15.52 -4.71
CA PHE A 77 14.91 16.91 -4.35
C PHE A 77 15.75 17.62 -5.42
N ARG A 78 16.79 16.95 -5.98
CA ARG A 78 17.61 17.50 -7.06
C ARG A 78 16.83 17.75 -8.36
N THR A 79 15.85 16.89 -8.68
CA THR A 79 15.12 16.96 -9.95
C THR A 79 13.87 17.84 -9.89
N GLN A 80 13.16 17.86 -8.76
CA GLN A 80 11.86 18.52 -8.63
C GLN A 80 11.80 19.55 -7.49
N GLY A 81 12.88 19.66 -6.71
CA GLY A 81 12.91 20.53 -5.53
C GLY A 81 11.94 20.08 -4.44
N ALA A 82 11.61 21.01 -3.54
CA ALA A 82 10.68 20.76 -2.44
C ALA A 82 9.26 20.35 -2.93
N LYS A 83 8.80 20.92 -4.03
CA LYS A 83 7.45 20.66 -4.60
C LYS A 83 7.21 19.18 -4.91
N GLY A 84 8.25 18.42 -5.27
CA GLY A 84 8.15 17.01 -5.61
C GLY A 84 7.66 16.12 -4.46
N PHE A 85 7.83 16.56 -3.21
CA PHE A 85 7.40 15.79 -2.03
C PHE A 85 5.92 15.98 -1.68
N PHE A 86 5.35 17.10 -2.08
CA PHE A 86 3.96 17.49 -1.79
C PHE A 86 3.03 17.31 -2.99
N ALA A 87 3.59 16.94 -4.15
CA ALA A 87 2.79 16.67 -5.33
C ALA A 87 1.87 15.45 -5.09
N PRO A 88 0.59 15.51 -5.50
CA PRO A 88 -0.33 14.39 -5.38
C PRO A 88 0.25 13.20 -6.16
N LYS A 89 0.31 12.05 -5.50
CA LYS A 89 0.79 10.84 -6.16
C LYS A 89 -0.18 10.49 -7.28
N LYS A 90 0.28 10.57 -8.55
CA LYS A 90 -0.49 10.05 -9.67
C LYS A 90 -0.79 8.58 -9.41
N ARG A 91 -2.07 8.25 -9.25
CA ARG A 91 -2.50 6.84 -9.23
C ARG A 91 -2.07 6.24 -10.56
N ARG A 92 -1.34 5.14 -10.51
CA ARG A 92 -1.07 4.37 -11.72
C ARG A 92 -2.43 3.89 -12.22
N GLU A 93 -2.79 4.31 -13.42
CA GLU A 93 -3.93 3.72 -14.13
C GLU A 93 -3.70 2.21 -14.23
N GLY A 94 -4.75 1.45 -13.93
CA GLY A 94 -4.66 -0.01 -14.00
C GLY A 94 -4.28 -0.42 -15.41
N ARG A 95 -3.12 -1.05 -15.61
CA ARG A 95 -2.57 -1.46 -16.90
C ARG A 95 -3.56 -2.24 -17.78
N GLN A 96 -4.50 -2.94 -17.17
CA GLN A 96 -5.52 -3.75 -17.87
C GLN A 96 -6.89 -3.09 -17.93
N LEU A 97 -7.21 -2.19 -17.01
CA LEU A 97 -8.51 -1.54 -16.88
C LEU A 97 -8.35 -0.04 -17.14
N THR A 98 -8.22 0.32 -18.41
CA THR A 98 -8.18 1.73 -18.86
C THR A 98 -9.57 2.34 -18.78
N GLU A 99 -9.66 3.67 -18.79
CA GLU A 99 -10.92 4.40 -18.70
C GLU A 99 -11.88 4.06 -19.85
N GLU A 100 -11.35 3.89 -21.06
CA GLU A 100 -12.07 3.44 -22.23
C GLU A 100 -12.71 2.04 -22.01
N LYS A 101 -11.92 1.07 -21.52
CA LYS A 101 -12.43 -0.27 -21.22
C LYS A 101 -13.45 -0.27 -20.08
N LEU A 102 -13.31 0.64 -19.12
CA LEU A 102 -14.30 0.85 -18.07
C LEU A 102 -15.61 1.37 -18.63
N ALA A 103 -15.57 2.34 -19.56
CA ALA A 103 -16.77 2.90 -20.22
C ALA A 103 -17.51 1.82 -21.00
N VAL A 104 -16.80 1.04 -21.82
CA VAL A 104 -17.38 -0.09 -22.57
C VAL A 104 -17.98 -1.15 -21.64
N ALA A 105 -17.22 -1.55 -20.61
CA ALA A 105 -17.70 -2.52 -19.63
C ALA A 105 -18.96 -2.03 -18.91
N LYS A 106 -19.03 -0.74 -18.56
CA LYS A 106 -20.17 -0.11 -17.91
C LYS A 106 -21.42 -0.18 -18.80
N LEU A 107 -21.30 0.17 -20.08
CA LEU A 107 -22.40 0.10 -21.04
C LEU A 107 -22.94 -1.32 -21.18
N LEU A 108 -22.06 -2.29 -21.36
CA LEU A 108 -22.43 -3.70 -21.51
C LEU A 108 -23.12 -4.27 -20.27
N LEU A 109 -22.64 -3.90 -19.08
CA LEU A 109 -23.25 -4.33 -17.81
C LEU A 109 -24.61 -3.70 -17.58
N LEU A 110 -24.83 -2.45 -18.02
CA LEU A 110 -26.13 -1.78 -17.97
C LEU A 110 -27.13 -2.44 -18.94
N GLN A 111 -26.66 -2.95 -20.09
CA GLN A 111 -27.46 -3.74 -21.05
C GLN A 111 -27.76 -5.17 -20.55
N GLY A 112 -27.24 -5.55 -19.38
CA GLY A 112 -27.47 -6.87 -18.81
C GLY A 112 -26.55 -7.96 -19.34
N ALA A 113 -25.46 -7.62 -20.01
CA ALA A 113 -24.50 -8.61 -20.52
C ALA A 113 -23.83 -9.37 -19.36
N ALA A 114 -23.60 -10.68 -19.57
CA ALA A 114 -22.88 -11.50 -18.60
C ALA A 114 -21.40 -11.09 -18.51
N LEU A 115 -20.78 -11.22 -17.31
CA LEU A 115 -19.36 -10.87 -17.09
C LEU A 115 -18.40 -11.58 -18.05
N ALA A 116 -18.74 -12.80 -18.51
CA ALA A 116 -17.95 -13.53 -19.49
C ALA A 116 -17.94 -12.83 -20.87
N VAL A 117 -19.08 -12.30 -21.30
CA VAL A 117 -19.22 -11.54 -22.56
C VAL A 117 -18.45 -10.22 -22.47
N VAL A 118 -18.60 -9.51 -21.35
CA VAL A 118 -17.85 -8.26 -21.09
C VAL A 118 -16.34 -8.52 -21.10
N SER A 119 -15.91 -9.64 -20.51
CA SER A 119 -14.50 -10.06 -20.50
C SER A 119 -13.96 -10.30 -21.92
N GLN A 120 -14.72 -10.98 -22.76
CA GLN A 120 -14.34 -11.23 -24.16
C GLN A 120 -14.24 -9.95 -24.98
N GLN A 121 -15.19 -9.04 -24.85
CA GLN A 121 -15.22 -7.80 -25.63
C GLN A 121 -14.19 -6.75 -25.17
N THR A 122 -13.92 -6.68 -23.86
CA THR A 122 -12.97 -5.69 -23.30
C THR A 122 -11.53 -6.23 -23.21
N GLY A 123 -11.33 -7.56 -23.37
CA GLY A 123 -10.05 -8.21 -23.13
C GLY A 123 -9.58 -8.14 -21.67
N VAL A 124 -10.51 -7.91 -20.72
CA VAL A 124 -10.22 -7.79 -19.30
C VAL A 124 -10.66 -9.06 -18.58
N LEU A 125 -9.79 -9.63 -17.74
CA LEU A 125 -10.10 -10.84 -16.98
C LEU A 125 -11.34 -10.64 -16.09
N VAL A 126 -12.20 -11.66 -16.02
CA VAL A 126 -13.45 -11.67 -15.22
C VAL A 126 -13.20 -11.28 -13.77
N ASP A 127 -12.10 -11.76 -13.17
CA ASP A 127 -11.74 -11.42 -11.77
C ASP A 127 -11.39 -9.93 -11.60
N THR A 128 -10.79 -9.31 -12.62
CA THR A 128 -10.52 -7.86 -12.60
C THR A 128 -11.83 -7.07 -12.68
N LEU A 129 -12.79 -7.51 -13.49
CA LEU A 129 -14.13 -6.93 -13.56
C LEU A 129 -14.88 -7.09 -12.23
N ARG A 130 -14.83 -8.27 -11.60
CA ARG A 130 -15.42 -8.50 -10.26
C ARG A 130 -14.84 -7.56 -9.21
N LYS A 131 -13.52 -7.40 -9.17
CA LYS A 131 -12.84 -6.46 -8.27
C LYS A 131 -13.24 -5.01 -8.54
N ALA A 132 -13.44 -4.64 -9.82
CA ALA A 132 -13.90 -3.30 -10.18
C ALA A 132 -15.35 -3.04 -9.74
N ILE A 133 -16.24 -4.05 -9.80
CA ILE A 133 -17.60 -4.00 -9.26
C ILE A 133 -17.57 -3.88 -7.74
N ALA A 134 -16.79 -4.71 -7.06
CA ALA A 134 -16.64 -4.65 -5.59
C ALA A 134 -16.08 -3.31 -5.11
N ALA A 135 -15.21 -2.67 -5.91
CA ALA A 135 -14.67 -1.32 -5.65
C ALA A 135 -15.62 -0.17 -6.06
N GLY A 136 -16.85 -0.45 -6.51
CA GLY A 136 -17.84 0.56 -6.91
C GLY A 136 -17.52 1.28 -8.23
N ARG A 137 -16.53 0.82 -9.01
CA ARG A 137 -16.16 1.43 -10.30
C ARG A 137 -17.04 0.98 -11.46
N LEU A 138 -17.68 -0.19 -11.34
CA LEU A 138 -18.62 -0.74 -12.30
C LEU A 138 -19.96 -1.06 -11.62
N PRO A 139 -21.10 -0.96 -12.31
CA PRO A 139 -22.39 -1.33 -11.76
C PRO A 139 -22.44 -2.82 -11.45
N ALA A 140 -23.15 -3.18 -10.37
CA ALA A 140 -23.39 -4.57 -10.06
C ALA A 140 -24.22 -5.24 -11.16
N VAL A 141 -23.81 -6.45 -11.56
CA VAL A 141 -24.60 -7.26 -12.52
C VAL A 141 -25.92 -7.60 -11.85
N LYS A 142 -27.04 -7.11 -12.38
CA LYS A 142 -28.36 -7.59 -11.99
C LYS A 142 -28.41 -9.08 -12.38
N LYS A 143 -28.41 -9.98 -11.41
CA LYS A 143 -28.66 -11.40 -11.68
C LYS A 143 -30.05 -11.48 -12.33
N LYS A 144 -30.09 -11.79 -13.63
CA LYS A 144 -31.34 -12.24 -14.27
C LYS A 144 -31.71 -13.50 -13.52
N THR A 145 -32.72 -13.43 -12.70
CA THR A 145 -33.36 -14.58 -12.08
C THR A 145 -34.02 -15.37 -13.21
N GLU A 146 -33.22 -16.14 -13.93
CA GLU A 146 -33.76 -17.25 -14.70
C GLU A 146 -34.29 -18.21 -13.66
N GLY A 147 -35.60 -18.49 -13.78
CA GLY A 147 -36.34 -19.29 -12.86
C GLY A 147 -35.60 -20.58 -12.51
N ARG A 148 -35.18 -20.67 -11.28
CA ARG A 148 -34.65 -21.90 -10.72
C ARG A 148 -35.82 -22.87 -10.66
N LEU A 149 -36.00 -23.66 -11.74
CA LEU A 149 -36.84 -24.85 -11.71
C LEU A 149 -36.45 -25.59 -10.42
N ARG A 150 -37.37 -25.59 -9.48
CA ARG A 150 -37.26 -26.39 -8.24
C ARG A 150 -37.05 -27.83 -8.67
N ARG A 151 -35.84 -28.37 -8.46
CA ARG A 151 -35.62 -29.81 -8.52
C ARG A 151 -36.51 -30.44 -7.48
N PRO A 152 -37.33 -31.46 -7.86
CA PRO A 152 -38.15 -32.14 -6.88
C PRO A 152 -37.24 -32.85 -5.86
N LEU A 153 -37.61 -32.66 -4.60
CA LEU A 153 -37.09 -33.41 -3.46
C LEU A 153 -37.50 -34.86 -3.62
N SER A 154 -36.58 -35.74 -4.00
CA SER A 154 -36.67 -37.16 -3.67
C SER A 154 -35.36 -37.86 -3.97
N GLN A 155 -34.54 -38.06 -2.93
CA GLN A 155 -33.85 -39.33 -2.71
C GLN A 155 -33.39 -39.40 -1.24
N PRO A 156 -33.84 -40.39 -0.47
CA PRO A 156 -33.32 -40.69 0.85
C PRO A 156 -32.07 -41.55 0.72
N GLY A 157 -31.15 -41.38 1.64
CA GLY A 157 -30.15 -42.40 1.94
C GLY A 157 -28.74 -42.13 1.39
N ARG A 158 -27.96 -41.36 2.09
CA ARG A 158 -26.51 -41.55 2.15
C ARG A 158 -26.05 -41.62 3.59
N ALA A 159 -25.53 -42.80 3.95
CA ALA A 159 -25.02 -43.14 5.26
C ALA A 159 -23.94 -42.16 5.77
N PRO A 160 -23.81 -41.98 7.10
CA PRO A 160 -22.85 -41.07 7.68
C PRO A 160 -21.40 -41.52 7.41
N ARG A 161 -20.60 -40.63 6.93
CA ARG A 161 -19.13 -40.83 6.78
C ARG A 161 -18.51 -40.93 8.16
N ARG A 162 -17.66 -41.95 8.33
CA ARG A 162 -16.90 -42.26 9.56
C ARG A 162 -16.03 -41.04 9.99
N PRO A 163 -15.90 -40.82 11.31
CA PRO A 163 -15.04 -39.74 11.84
C PRO A 163 -13.54 -40.05 11.59
N TRP A 164 -12.78 -39.04 11.35
CA TRP A 164 -11.34 -39.07 11.12
C TRP A 164 -10.63 -39.64 12.35
N ARG A 165 -9.78 -40.65 12.12
CA ARG A 165 -8.88 -41.18 13.13
C ARG A 165 -7.87 -40.12 13.57
N THR A 166 -7.83 -39.86 14.87
CA THR A 166 -6.77 -39.10 15.54
C THR A 166 -5.43 -39.83 15.34
N TRP A 167 -4.47 -39.12 14.78
CA TRP A 167 -3.08 -39.57 14.69
C TRP A 167 -2.41 -39.44 16.05
N GLY A 168 -1.94 -40.60 16.55
CA GLY A 168 -1.36 -40.77 17.87
C GLY A 168 -0.01 -40.03 18.02
N ALA A 169 0.18 -39.57 19.24
CA ALA A 169 1.40 -39.03 19.79
C ALA A 169 2.58 -40.01 19.65
N SER A 170 3.64 -39.61 18.97
CA SER A 170 4.91 -40.33 18.93
C SER A 170 5.72 -40.03 20.18
N ARG A 171 5.98 -41.07 20.94
CA ARG A 171 6.75 -41.11 22.17
C ARG A 171 8.21 -40.70 21.90
N ARG A 172 8.69 -39.70 22.63
CA ARG A 172 10.14 -39.47 22.81
C ARG A 172 10.73 -40.60 23.65
N ARG A 173 11.63 -41.36 23.09
CA ARG A 173 12.51 -42.23 23.88
C ARG A 173 13.74 -41.40 24.31
N LEU A 174 13.83 -41.18 25.62
CA LEU A 174 15.08 -40.83 26.31
C LEU A 174 16.01 -42.08 26.21
N ARG A 175 17.24 -41.88 25.79
CA ARG A 175 18.36 -42.81 26.08
C ARG A 175 19.34 -42.09 26.98
N ALA A 176 19.69 -42.83 28.01
CA ALA A 176 20.73 -42.56 29.00
C ALA A 176 22.13 -42.43 28.35
#